data_9a1c6dcfe223f63ba4b761ddb40b94d7
#
_entry.id   9a1c6dcfe223f63ba4b761ddb40b94d7
#
_cell.length_a   1.000
_cell.length_b   1.000
_cell.length_c   1.000
_cell.angle_alpha   90.00
_cell.angle_beta   90.00
_cell.angle_gamma   90.00
#
_symmetry.space_group_name_H-M   'P 1'
#
loop_
_entity.id
_entity.type
_entity.pdbx_description
1 polymer ?
#
loop_
_entity_poly.entity_id
_entity_poly.type
_entity_poly.pdbx_seq_one_letter_code
_entity_poly.pdbx_strand_id
1 'polypeptide(L)'
;MSTIIYPAPIFGPVHSRRLGVSLGINLLPGDGKFCTFDCIYCECGYNKDFRPKQKVQTREAVREALEKRLAEMKENGPFPDVLTFAGNGEPTANPYFPEIIEDTLALRNKYFPNAKVSVLSNATLIHNPKVFAALNKVDNNILKLDTVDMDYIRTVDRPTGHYEVENIIEGLKAFKGNLIIQTIFMKGTTEDGKDVDNTSDKYVLPWLEVVKQINPRQVMIYTIDRETPDQKLKKATKEELDRIARLVEEAGIKASASY
;
A
#
# COMPACT_ATOMS: atom_id res chain seq x y z
N MET A 1 -22.42 -0.52 -4.56
CA MET A 1 -21.00 -0.66 -4.18
C MET A 1 -20.20 -0.86 -5.45
N SER A 2 -19.31 0.04 -5.77
CA SER A 2 -18.36 -0.15 -6.89
C SER A 2 -17.04 -0.70 -6.35
N THR A 3 -17.03 -1.98 -5.99
CA THR A 3 -15.79 -2.68 -5.63
C THR A 3 -14.91 -2.83 -6.86
N ILE A 4 -13.62 -2.54 -6.72
CA ILE A 4 -12.66 -2.64 -7.80
C ILE A 4 -11.85 -3.92 -7.62
N ILE A 5 -11.98 -4.85 -8.57
CA ILE A 5 -11.09 -5.99 -8.71
C ILE A 5 -10.22 -5.75 -9.93
N TYR A 6 -8.93 -5.60 -9.71
CA TYR A 6 -7.97 -5.29 -10.77
C TYR A 6 -7.61 -6.54 -11.55
N PRO A 7 -7.43 -6.42 -12.88
CA PRO A 7 -6.85 -7.50 -13.67
C PRO A 7 -5.48 -7.94 -13.12
N ALA A 8 -5.13 -9.20 -13.37
CA ALA A 8 -3.82 -9.76 -13.02
C ALA A 8 -3.22 -10.46 -14.26
N PRO A 9 -1.90 -10.52 -14.40
CA PRO A 9 -0.90 -9.97 -13.48
C PRO A 9 -0.58 -8.48 -13.69
N ILE A 10 -0.99 -7.87 -14.82
CA ILE A 10 -0.68 -6.48 -15.18
C ILE A 10 -1.97 -5.72 -15.44
N PHE A 11 -2.06 -4.47 -14.95
CA PHE A 11 -3.19 -3.59 -15.21
C PHE A 11 -2.74 -2.13 -15.42
N GLY A 12 -3.60 -1.36 -16.07
CA GLY A 12 -3.32 0.04 -16.42
C GLY A 12 -2.55 0.17 -17.75
N PRO A 13 -1.77 1.24 -17.94
CA PRO A 13 -1.34 2.23 -16.94
C PRO A 13 -2.49 3.08 -16.39
N VAL A 14 -2.36 3.52 -15.14
CA VAL A 14 -3.29 4.44 -14.49
C VAL A 14 -2.55 5.75 -14.14
N HIS A 15 -3.27 6.87 -14.14
CA HIS A 15 -2.68 8.12 -13.67
C HIS A 15 -2.83 8.22 -12.16
N SER A 16 -1.71 8.00 -11.45
CA SER A 16 -1.66 8.10 -9.99
C SER A 16 -1.42 9.55 -9.57
N ARG A 17 -2.25 10.08 -8.66
CA ARG A 17 -2.06 11.42 -8.08
C ARG A 17 -0.72 11.56 -7.33
N ARG A 18 -0.17 10.44 -6.85
CA ARG A 18 1.04 10.38 -6.03
C ARG A 18 2.29 9.95 -6.80
N LEU A 19 2.13 9.17 -7.86
CA LEU A 19 3.24 8.47 -8.50
C LEU A 19 3.34 8.70 -10.01
N GLY A 20 2.47 9.53 -10.61
CA GLY A 20 2.46 9.78 -12.06
C GLY A 20 1.82 8.63 -12.86
N VAL A 21 2.32 8.38 -14.07
CA VAL A 21 1.89 7.28 -14.94
C VAL A 21 2.36 5.96 -14.34
N SER A 22 1.43 5.20 -13.76
CA SER A 22 1.72 3.97 -13.00
C SER A 22 1.24 2.73 -13.75
N LEU A 23 2.18 1.82 -14.06
CA LEU A 23 1.83 0.48 -14.51
C LEU A 23 1.65 -0.42 -13.29
N GLY A 24 0.45 -0.96 -13.10
CA GLY A 24 0.11 -1.81 -11.96
C GLY A 24 0.55 -3.26 -12.16
N ILE A 25 1.10 -3.85 -11.10
CA ILE A 25 1.47 -5.27 -11.03
C ILE A 25 0.65 -5.89 -9.90
N ASN A 26 -0.30 -6.74 -10.25
CA ASN A 26 -1.17 -7.47 -9.33
C ASN A 26 -0.71 -8.92 -9.22
N LEU A 27 -0.07 -9.26 -8.10
CA LEU A 27 0.45 -10.62 -7.84
C LEU A 27 -0.62 -11.59 -7.34
N LEU A 28 -1.82 -11.08 -7.12
CA LEU A 28 -2.91 -11.80 -6.48
C LEU A 28 -3.92 -12.26 -7.54
N PRO A 29 -4.93 -13.07 -7.15
CA PRO A 29 -5.96 -13.48 -8.10
C PRO A 29 -6.66 -12.32 -8.80
N GLY A 30 -6.93 -12.46 -10.10
CA GLY A 30 -7.62 -11.44 -10.89
C GLY A 30 -9.15 -11.46 -10.73
N ASP A 31 -9.69 -12.42 -9.99
CA ASP A 31 -11.12 -12.65 -9.80
C ASP A 31 -11.61 -12.41 -8.36
N GLY A 32 -10.74 -11.90 -7.47
CA GLY A 32 -11.11 -11.69 -6.09
C GLY A 32 -9.99 -11.10 -5.24
N LYS A 33 -10.28 -10.92 -3.94
CA LYS A 33 -9.35 -10.32 -2.97
C LYS A 33 -8.63 -11.40 -2.14
N PHE A 34 -7.32 -11.26 -2.03
CA PHE A 34 -6.48 -12.06 -1.14
C PHE A 34 -5.54 -11.15 -0.34
N CYS A 35 -5.91 -10.89 0.92
CA CYS A 35 -5.19 -9.94 1.76
C CYS A 35 -5.08 -10.45 3.20
N THR A 36 -3.99 -10.11 3.87
CA THR A 36 -3.76 -10.35 5.31
C THR A 36 -4.47 -9.33 6.20
N PHE A 37 -5.06 -8.29 5.62
CA PHE A 37 -5.98 -7.34 6.25
C PHE A 37 -7.37 -7.41 5.62
N ASP A 38 -8.38 -6.92 6.35
CA ASP A 38 -9.75 -6.80 5.86
C ASP A 38 -10.33 -5.41 6.14
N CYS A 39 -9.56 -4.38 5.74
CA CYS A 39 -9.81 -2.99 6.06
C CYS A 39 -11.21 -2.53 5.64
N ILE A 40 -11.91 -1.80 6.52
CA ILE A 40 -13.27 -1.27 6.27
C ILE A 40 -13.32 -0.22 5.15
N TYR A 41 -12.19 0.34 4.77
CA TYR A 41 -12.05 1.35 3.70
C TYR A 41 -11.46 0.80 2.39
N CYS A 42 -11.26 -0.52 2.27
CA CYS A 42 -10.58 -1.12 1.12
C CYS A 42 -11.43 -1.05 -0.15
N GLU A 43 -10.91 -0.41 -1.21
CA GLU A 43 -11.58 -0.33 -2.51
C GLU A 43 -11.88 -1.72 -3.14
N CYS A 44 -11.13 -2.75 -2.74
CA CYS A 44 -11.35 -4.13 -3.19
C CYS A 44 -12.43 -4.89 -2.39
N GLY A 45 -13.14 -4.21 -1.47
CA GLY A 45 -14.16 -4.84 -0.63
C GLY A 45 -13.60 -5.71 0.49
N TYR A 46 -14.45 -6.52 1.09
CA TYR A 46 -14.05 -7.47 2.13
C TYR A 46 -13.58 -8.81 1.55
N ASN A 47 -12.65 -9.47 2.24
CA ASN A 47 -12.14 -10.79 1.86
C ASN A 47 -13.26 -11.85 1.71
N LYS A 48 -14.29 -11.79 2.57
CA LYS A 48 -15.41 -12.74 2.55
C LYS A 48 -16.31 -12.59 1.33
N ASP A 49 -16.47 -11.36 0.81
CA ASP A 49 -17.42 -11.03 -0.26
C ASP A 49 -16.81 -11.28 -1.66
N PHE A 50 -15.48 -11.26 -1.74
CA PHE A 50 -14.72 -11.40 -3.00
C PHE A 50 -13.68 -12.52 -2.92
N ARG A 51 -14.06 -13.69 -2.41
CA ARG A 51 -13.16 -14.85 -2.35
C ARG A 51 -12.75 -15.30 -3.75
N PRO A 52 -11.44 -15.32 -4.06
CA PRO A 52 -10.98 -15.73 -5.36
C PRO A 52 -11.13 -17.24 -5.58
N LYS A 53 -11.36 -17.64 -6.83
CA LYS A 53 -11.28 -19.02 -7.30
C LYS A 53 -9.93 -19.30 -7.97
N GLN A 54 -9.30 -18.28 -8.54
CA GLN A 54 -7.98 -18.36 -9.14
C GLN A 54 -6.89 -18.43 -8.06
N LYS A 55 -5.72 -18.94 -8.47
CA LYS A 55 -4.51 -18.91 -7.64
C LYS A 55 -3.80 -17.57 -7.77
N VAL A 56 -2.88 -17.29 -6.86
CA VAL A 56 -1.93 -16.18 -6.99
C VAL A 56 -1.05 -16.37 -8.23
N GLN A 57 -0.53 -15.27 -8.76
CA GLN A 57 0.25 -15.29 -10.00
C GLN A 57 1.58 -16.02 -9.81
N THR A 58 2.00 -16.81 -10.79
CA THR A 58 3.34 -17.42 -10.80
C THR A 58 4.38 -16.41 -11.25
N ARG A 59 5.65 -16.67 -10.91
CA ARG A 59 6.79 -15.85 -11.35
C ARG A 59 6.83 -15.70 -12.87
N GLU A 60 6.68 -16.80 -13.58
CA GLU A 60 6.75 -16.88 -15.05
C GLU A 60 5.63 -16.04 -15.68
N ALA A 61 4.39 -16.20 -15.22
CA ALA A 61 3.25 -15.46 -15.73
C ALA A 61 3.41 -13.94 -15.56
N VAL A 62 3.90 -13.50 -14.39
CA VAL A 62 4.16 -12.07 -14.14
C VAL A 62 5.28 -11.57 -15.05
N ARG A 63 6.38 -12.31 -15.16
CA ARG A 63 7.53 -11.91 -15.98
C ARG A 63 7.15 -11.75 -17.44
N GLU A 64 6.48 -12.75 -18.02
CA GLU A 64 6.06 -12.74 -19.43
C GLU A 64 5.09 -11.59 -19.72
N ALA A 65 4.07 -11.43 -18.88
CA ALA A 65 3.08 -10.36 -19.07
C ALA A 65 3.72 -8.96 -18.88
N LEU A 66 4.61 -8.80 -17.91
CA LEU A 66 5.31 -7.54 -17.68
C LEU A 66 6.24 -7.21 -18.85
N GLU A 67 7.06 -8.16 -19.32
CA GLU A 67 7.98 -7.92 -20.44
C GLU A 67 7.20 -7.53 -21.70
N LYS A 68 6.15 -8.26 -22.03
CA LYS A 68 5.25 -7.93 -23.16
C LYS A 68 4.71 -6.51 -23.05
N ARG A 69 4.17 -6.15 -21.87
CA ARG A 69 3.56 -4.84 -21.66
C ARG A 69 4.58 -3.70 -21.75
N LEU A 70 5.78 -3.88 -21.18
CA LEU A 70 6.84 -2.88 -21.25
C LEU A 70 7.35 -2.69 -22.70
N ALA A 71 7.44 -3.76 -23.47
CA ALA A 71 7.79 -3.66 -24.90
C ALA A 71 6.75 -2.87 -25.68
N GLU A 72 5.45 -3.17 -25.51
CA GLU A 72 4.35 -2.42 -26.12
C GLU A 72 4.38 -0.93 -25.72
N MET A 73 4.60 -0.62 -24.45
CA MET A 73 4.67 0.77 -23.96
C MET A 73 5.89 1.51 -24.52
N LYS A 74 6.99 0.81 -24.76
CA LYS A 74 8.19 1.41 -25.36
C LYS A 74 7.96 1.85 -26.81
N GLU A 75 7.10 1.13 -27.53
CA GLU A 75 6.77 1.45 -28.93
C GLU A 75 5.66 2.48 -29.04
N ASN A 76 4.62 2.40 -28.18
CA ASN A 76 3.37 3.12 -28.36
C ASN A 76 3.05 4.13 -27.23
N GLY A 77 3.84 4.13 -26.13
CA GLY A 77 3.49 4.89 -24.93
C GLY A 77 2.22 4.38 -24.21
N PRO A 78 1.73 5.12 -23.23
CA PRO A 78 2.48 6.15 -22.50
C PRO A 78 3.65 5.53 -21.71
N PHE A 79 4.74 6.27 -21.54
CA PHE A 79 5.88 5.79 -20.77
C PHE A 79 5.58 5.79 -19.27
N PRO A 80 5.90 4.73 -18.53
CA PRO A 80 5.62 4.67 -17.11
C PRO A 80 6.64 5.50 -16.31
N ASP A 81 6.14 6.28 -15.35
CA ASP A 81 6.97 6.89 -14.32
C ASP A 81 7.31 5.86 -13.23
N VAL A 82 6.41 4.88 -13.05
CA VAL A 82 6.52 3.90 -11.98
C VAL A 82 5.86 2.56 -12.35
N LEU A 83 6.48 1.46 -11.88
CA LEU A 83 5.89 0.12 -11.83
C LEU A 83 5.45 -0.13 -10.39
N THR A 84 4.16 -0.33 -10.14
CA THR A 84 3.61 -0.37 -8.79
C THR A 84 3.02 -1.72 -8.47
N PHE A 85 3.60 -2.40 -7.49
CA PHE A 85 2.99 -3.59 -6.89
C PHE A 85 1.82 -3.17 -6.01
N ALA A 86 0.62 -3.43 -6.49
CA ALA A 86 -0.66 -3.13 -5.86
C ALA A 86 -1.74 -4.03 -6.48
N GLY A 87 -2.97 -3.91 -6.03
CA GLY A 87 -4.12 -4.63 -6.61
C GLY A 87 -4.99 -5.27 -5.54
N ASN A 88 -5.32 -6.54 -5.72
CA ASN A 88 -6.39 -7.23 -4.99
C ASN A 88 -5.96 -7.78 -3.62
N GLY A 89 -5.16 -7.03 -2.86
CA GLY A 89 -4.75 -7.40 -1.50
C GLY A 89 -3.27 -7.14 -1.21
N GLU A 90 -2.59 -8.06 -0.47
CA GLU A 90 -1.22 -7.87 0.01
C GLU A 90 -0.20 -8.54 -0.94
N PRO A 91 0.61 -7.77 -1.68
CA PRO A 91 1.53 -8.34 -2.68
C PRO A 91 2.60 -9.25 -2.07
N THR A 92 3.06 -8.97 -0.84
CA THR A 92 4.07 -9.79 -0.16
C THR A 92 3.57 -11.17 0.26
N ALA A 93 2.24 -11.41 0.21
CA ALA A 93 1.64 -12.72 0.43
C ALA A 93 1.81 -13.69 -0.75
N ASN A 94 2.24 -13.21 -1.91
CA ASN A 94 2.62 -14.08 -3.01
C ASN A 94 3.96 -14.79 -2.70
N PRO A 95 4.03 -16.13 -2.73
CA PRO A 95 5.25 -16.86 -2.37
C PRO A 95 6.45 -16.59 -3.28
N TYR A 96 6.21 -16.10 -4.50
CA TYR A 96 7.23 -15.74 -5.47
C TYR A 96 7.59 -14.25 -5.45
N PHE A 97 7.07 -13.47 -4.47
CA PHE A 97 7.28 -12.03 -4.39
C PHE A 97 8.76 -11.63 -4.51
N PRO A 98 9.72 -12.25 -3.79
CA PRO A 98 11.12 -11.86 -3.88
C PRO A 98 11.72 -12.02 -5.28
N GLU A 99 11.45 -13.14 -5.94
CA GLU A 99 11.95 -13.44 -7.27
C GLU A 99 11.29 -12.55 -8.34
N ILE A 100 10.01 -12.23 -8.17
CA ILE A 100 9.28 -11.31 -9.05
C ILE A 100 9.83 -9.88 -8.93
N ILE A 101 10.22 -9.44 -7.75
CA ILE A 101 10.90 -8.13 -7.57
C ILE A 101 12.20 -8.10 -8.39
N GLU A 102 13.02 -9.15 -8.36
CA GLU A 102 14.27 -9.21 -9.12
C GLU A 102 14.01 -9.15 -10.63
N ASP A 103 13.06 -9.94 -11.13
CA ASP A 103 12.68 -9.92 -12.54
C ASP A 103 12.13 -8.54 -12.95
N THR A 104 11.33 -7.90 -12.11
CA THR A 104 10.79 -6.56 -12.37
C THR A 104 11.88 -5.51 -12.45
N LEU A 105 12.84 -5.53 -11.54
CA LEU A 105 13.98 -4.61 -11.56
C LEU A 105 14.82 -4.79 -12.82
N ALA A 106 15.06 -6.04 -13.24
CA ALA A 106 15.80 -6.35 -14.47
C ALA A 106 15.04 -5.85 -15.72
N LEU A 107 13.75 -6.09 -15.81
CA LEU A 107 12.91 -5.64 -16.92
C LEU A 107 12.76 -4.11 -16.95
N ARG A 108 12.57 -3.46 -15.79
CA ARG A 108 12.55 -2.01 -15.68
C ARG A 108 13.87 -1.42 -16.23
N ASN A 109 15.00 -1.94 -15.82
CA ASN A 109 16.32 -1.47 -16.29
C ASN A 109 16.50 -1.66 -17.80
N LYS A 110 15.95 -2.73 -18.38
CA LYS A 110 15.99 -3.00 -19.82
C LYS A 110 15.14 -2.03 -20.63
N TYR A 111 13.94 -1.71 -20.18
CA TYR A 111 12.95 -0.97 -20.98
C TYR A 111 12.81 0.50 -20.58
N PHE A 112 12.78 0.79 -19.27
CA PHE A 112 12.53 2.12 -18.70
C PHE A 112 13.43 2.38 -17.48
N PRO A 113 14.75 2.56 -17.66
CA PRO A 113 15.71 2.64 -16.55
C PRO A 113 15.46 3.79 -15.57
N ASN A 114 14.73 4.83 -16.00
CA ASN A 114 14.37 5.97 -15.14
C ASN A 114 13.07 5.76 -14.37
N ALA A 115 12.24 4.78 -14.74
CA ALA A 115 11.00 4.48 -14.02
C ALA A 115 11.33 3.93 -12.63
N LYS A 116 10.48 4.21 -11.66
CA LYS A 116 10.62 3.70 -10.28
C LYS A 116 9.90 2.37 -10.12
N VAL A 117 10.35 1.55 -9.18
CA VAL A 117 9.60 0.36 -8.73
C VAL A 117 9.08 0.66 -7.33
N SER A 118 7.76 0.57 -7.17
CA SER A 118 7.06 0.85 -5.91
C SER A 118 6.32 -0.37 -5.42
N VAL A 119 6.36 -0.63 -4.12
CA VAL A 119 5.55 -1.67 -3.46
C VAL A 119 4.65 -1.02 -2.42
N LEU A 120 3.35 -1.24 -2.53
CA LEU A 120 2.36 -0.88 -1.51
C LEU A 120 2.08 -2.12 -0.67
N SER A 121 2.49 -2.14 0.60
CA SER A 121 2.31 -3.29 1.49
C SER A 121 1.73 -2.86 2.84
N ASN A 122 0.88 -3.72 3.40
CA ASN A 122 0.35 -3.54 4.75
C ASN A 122 1.34 -3.93 5.86
N ALA A 123 2.57 -4.26 5.49
CA ALA A 123 3.68 -4.58 6.37
C ALA A 123 3.54 -5.88 7.22
N THR A 124 2.49 -6.67 7.06
CA THR A 124 2.28 -7.87 7.92
C THR A 124 3.35 -8.94 7.75
N LEU A 125 4.05 -8.98 6.61
CA LEU A 125 5.04 -10.02 6.28
C LEU A 125 6.49 -9.52 6.26
N ILE A 126 6.76 -8.32 6.78
CA ILE A 126 8.12 -7.74 6.77
C ILE A 126 9.14 -8.50 7.64
N HIS A 127 8.68 -9.35 8.56
CA HIS A 127 9.55 -10.22 9.36
C HIS A 127 10.08 -11.43 8.57
N ASN A 128 9.52 -11.73 7.40
CA ASN A 128 10.11 -12.73 6.51
C ASN A 128 11.40 -12.17 5.90
N PRO A 129 12.58 -12.79 6.13
CA PRO A 129 13.86 -12.24 5.66
C PRO A 129 13.93 -12.05 4.15
N LYS A 130 13.27 -12.92 3.36
CA LYS A 130 13.24 -12.80 1.90
C LYS A 130 12.38 -11.62 1.45
N VAL A 131 11.21 -11.41 2.09
CA VAL A 131 10.35 -10.25 1.84
C VAL A 131 11.07 -8.96 2.21
N PHE A 132 11.68 -8.92 3.41
CA PHE A 132 12.44 -7.77 3.88
C PHE A 132 13.57 -7.41 2.90
N ALA A 133 14.36 -8.40 2.46
CA ALA A 133 15.43 -8.18 1.51
C ALA A 133 14.91 -7.66 0.14
N ALA A 134 13.79 -8.19 -0.35
CA ALA A 134 13.16 -7.73 -1.58
C ALA A 134 12.65 -6.29 -1.48
N LEU A 135 11.99 -5.92 -0.38
CA LEU A 135 11.50 -4.57 -0.11
C LEU A 135 12.64 -3.53 -0.01
N ASN A 136 13.83 -3.94 0.44
CA ASN A 136 15.00 -3.06 0.46
C ASN A 136 15.62 -2.79 -0.92
N LYS A 137 15.26 -3.57 -1.95
CA LYS A 137 15.78 -3.41 -3.33
C LYS A 137 14.99 -2.43 -4.19
N VAL A 138 13.73 -2.17 -3.83
CA VAL A 138 12.84 -1.32 -4.63
C VAL A 138 13.08 0.17 -4.37
N ASP A 139 12.71 1.00 -5.34
CA ASP A 139 12.88 2.46 -5.21
C ASP A 139 11.95 3.05 -4.15
N ASN A 140 10.71 2.59 -4.09
CA ASN A 140 9.70 3.07 -3.13
C ASN A 140 9.10 1.89 -2.36
N ASN A 141 9.72 1.60 -1.23
CA ASN A 141 9.18 0.67 -0.23
C ASN A 141 8.13 1.42 0.61
N ILE A 142 6.86 1.28 0.27
CA ILE A 142 5.74 2.03 0.86
C ILE A 142 4.98 1.09 1.79
N LEU A 143 5.15 1.31 3.09
CA LEU A 143 4.64 0.44 4.15
C LEU A 143 3.58 1.17 4.98
N LYS A 144 2.50 0.46 5.25
CA LYS A 144 1.34 0.99 5.97
C LYS A 144 1.60 1.06 7.47
N LEU A 145 1.23 2.20 8.07
CA LEU A 145 1.09 2.38 9.51
C LEU A 145 -0.01 3.43 9.77
N ASP A 146 -1.28 3.00 9.85
CA ASP A 146 -2.41 3.93 9.98
C ASP A 146 -2.58 4.47 11.39
N THR A 147 -2.15 3.71 12.38
CA THR A 147 -2.21 4.04 13.79
C THR A 147 -1.30 3.12 14.60
N VAL A 148 -1.11 3.43 15.88
CA VAL A 148 -0.46 2.57 16.87
C VAL A 148 -1.44 2.05 17.92
N ASP A 149 -2.72 2.35 17.79
CA ASP A 149 -3.78 1.91 18.67
C ASP A 149 -4.34 0.55 18.20
N MET A 150 -4.12 -0.50 19.00
CA MET A 150 -4.53 -1.86 18.65
C MET A 150 -6.04 -2.04 18.52
N ASP A 151 -6.85 -1.33 19.31
CA ASP A 151 -8.30 -1.44 19.23
C ASP A 151 -8.83 -0.78 17.94
N TYR A 152 -8.18 0.32 17.53
CA TYR A 152 -8.42 0.92 16.23
C TYR A 152 -8.02 -0.01 15.08
N ILE A 153 -6.82 -0.62 15.14
CA ILE A 153 -6.35 -1.58 14.13
C ILE A 153 -7.32 -2.75 13.97
N ARG A 154 -7.77 -3.33 15.08
CA ARG A 154 -8.76 -4.43 15.06
C ARG A 154 -10.10 -4.01 14.49
N THR A 155 -10.50 -2.76 14.68
CA THR A 155 -11.77 -2.22 14.18
C THR A 155 -11.67 -1.86 12.69
N VAL A 156 -10.59 -1.23 12.26
CA VAL A 156 -10.44 -0.58 10.94
C VAL A 156 -9.64 -1.45 9.96
N ASP A 157 -8.45 -1.89 10.33
CA ASP A 157 -7.58 -2.68 9.46
C ASP A 157 -7.91 -4.16 9.44
N ARG A 158 -8.43 -4.69 10.55
CA ARG A 158 -8.96 -6.05 10.69
C ARG A 158 -7.97 -7.13 10.23
N PRO A 159 -6.81 -7.27 10.90
CA PRO A 159 -5.84 -8.31 10.57
C PRO A 159 -6.51 -9.69 10.57
N THR A 160 -6.23 -10.51 9.56
CA THR A 160 -6.81 -11.87 9.42
C THR A 160 -6.06 -12.93 10.21
N GLY A 161 -4.87 -12.60 10.73
CA GLY A 161 -4.02 -13.45 11.55
C GLY A 161 -3.56 -12.74 12.82
N HIS A 162 -2.62 -13.37 13.52
CA HIS A 162 -1.98 -12.75 14.68
C HIS A 162 -1.25 -11.46 14.25
N TYR A 163 -1.50 -10.36 14.96
CA TYR A 163 -0.94 -9.05 14.66
C TYR A 163 -0.72 -8.28 15.96
N GLU A 164 0.51 -7.86 16.17
CA GLU A 164 0.91 -6.97 17.26
C GLU A 164 1.64 -5.78 16.66
N VAL A 165 1.14 -4.58 16.91
CA VAL A 165 1.68 -3.35 16.28
C VAL A 165 3.12 -3.08 16.69
N GLU A 166 3.50 -3.42 17.91
CA GLU A 166 4.87 -3.29 18.42
C GLU A 166 5.88 -4.09 17.58
N ASN A 167 5.51 -5.32 17.20
CA ASN A 167 6.35 -6.15 16.33
C ASN A 167 6.51 -5.50 14.94
N ILE A 168 5.43 -4.96 14.39
CA ILE A 168 5.49 -4.27 13.10
C ILE A 168 6.39 -3.03 13.21
N ILE A 169 6.26 -2.24 14.27
CA ILE A 169 7.10 -1.06 14.50
C ILE A 169 8.60 -1.43 14.54
N GLU A 170 8.97 -2.51 15.24
CA GLU A 170 10.34 -3.00 15.25
C GLU A 170 10.82 -3.44 13.86
N GLY A 171 9.96 -4.12 13.09
CA GLY A 171 10.22 -4.45 11.70
C GLY A 171 10.41 -3.22 10.80
N LEU A 172 9.60 -2.17 10.99
CA LEU A 172 9.74 -0.90 10.26
C LEU A 172 11.04 -0.17 10.60
N LYS A 173 11.44 -0.13 11.88
CA LYS A 173 12.72 0.43 12.33
C LYS A 173 13.93 -0.28 11.70
N ALA A 174 13.82 -1.61 11.47
CA ALA A 174 14.88 -2.40 10.87
C ALA A 174 15.27 -1.96 9.45
N PHE A 175 14.39 -1.26 8.72
CA PHE A 175 14.70 -0.68 7.40
C PHE A 175 15.63 0.56 7.49
N LYS A 176 15.90 1.08 8.68
CA LYS A 176 16.85 2.20 8.91
C LYS A 176 16.58 3.40 8.00
N GLY A 177 15.31 3.77 7.87
CA GLY A 177 14.86 4.88 7.02
C GLY A 177 14.65 4.52 5.53
N ASN A 178 15.05 3.34 5.04
CA ASN A 178 14.82 2.94 3.66
C ASN A 178 13.37 2.48 3.42
N LEU A 179 12.42 3.31 3.81
CA LEU A 179 11.00 3.10 3.61
C LEU A 179 10.26 4.44 3.53
N ILE A 180 9.04 4.36 3.04
CA ILE A 180 8.04 5.42 3.08
C ILE A 180 6.90 4.90 3.96
N ILE A 181 6.48 5.63 4.97
CA ILE A 181 5.26 5.31 5.70
C ILE A 181 4.07 5.85 4.93
N GLN A 182 3.04 5.02 4.74
CA GLN A 182 1.76 5.43 4.17
C GLN A 182 0.68 5.30 5.24
N THR A 183 -0.07 6.39 5.45
CA THR A 183 -1.11 6.46 6.48
C THR A 183 -2.38 7.05 5.90
N ILE A 184 -3.51 6.37 6.12
CA ILE A 184 -4.84 6.91 5.84
C ILE A 184 -5.38 7.64 7.07
N PHE A 185 -5.89 8.86 6.86
CA PHE A 185 -6.70 9.55 7.85
C PHE A 185 -8.12 9.69 7.32
N MET A 186 -9.07 9.33 8.15
CA MET A 186 -10.48 9.32 7.80
C MET A 186 -11.34 9.61 9.02
N LYS A 187 -12.62 9.83 8.79
CA LYS A 187 -13.64 10.16 9.80
C LYS A 187 -14.85 9.25 9.63
N GLY A 188 -15.81 9.42 10.51
CA GLY A 188 -17.09 8.72 10.44
C GLY A 188 -17.19 7.58 11.45
N THR A 189 -18.08 6.66 11.17
CA THR A 189 -18.37 5.52 12.06
C THR A 189 -18.39 4.23 11.24
N THR A 190 -18.15 3.12 11.90
CA THR A 190 -18.45 1.80 11.35
C THR A 190 -19.96 1.60 11.18
N GLU A 191 -20.37 0.54 10.48
CA GLU A 191 -21.80 0.22 10.32
C GLU A 191 -22.50 0.00 11.67
N ASP A 192 -21.81 -0.54 12.67
CA ASP A 192 -22.30 -0.74 14.03
C ASP A 192 -22.14 0.49 14.95
N GLY A 193 -21.72 1.63 14.39
CA GLY A 193 -21.74 2.94 15.08
C GLY A 193 -20.47 3.26 15.88
N LYS A 194 -19.39 2.48 15.78
CA LYS A 194 -18.10 2.82 16.39
C LYS A 194 -17.46 4.01 15.67
N ASP A 195 -17.01 5.01 16.41
CA ASP A 195 -16.24 6.13 15.89
C ASP A 195 -14.87 5.66 15.37
N VAL A 196 -14.50 6.08 14.16
CA VAL A 196 -13.24 5.76 13.50
C VAL A 196 -12.51 7.02 13.00
N ASP A 197 -12.78 8.17 13.59
CA ASP A 197 -12.04 9.41 13.34
C ASP A 197 -10.64 9.31 13.96
N ASN A 198 -9.61 9.15 13.10
CA ASN A 198 -8.21 9.12 13.52
C ASN A 198 -7.47 10.44 13.25
N THR A 199 -8.18 11.52 12.95
CA THR A 199 -7.56 12.84 12.68
C THR A 199 -7.25 13.64 13.93
N SER A 200 -7.77 13.22 15.10
CA SER A 200 -7.57 13.91 16.37
C SER A 200 -6.19 13.63 16.99
N ASP A 201 -5.75 14.50 17.90
CA ASP A 201 -4.48 14.37 18.60
C ASP A 201 -4.35 13.06 19.39
N LYS A 202 -5.46 12.48 19.81
CA LYS A 202 -5.50 11.15 20.46
C LYS A 202 -4.78 10.08 19.62
N TYR A 203 -4.95 10.11 18.31
CA TYR A 203 -4.34 9.13 17.39
C TYR A 203 -3.08 9.67 16.73
N VAL A 204 -3.09 10.95 16.33
CA VAL A 204 -1.99 11.58 15.59
C VAL A 204 -0.71 11.68 16.42
N LEU A 205 -0.80 12.11 17.68
CA LEU A 205 0.43 12.34 18.47
C LEU A 205 1.16 11.02 18.80
N PRO A 206 0.51 9.95 19.31
CA PRO A 206 1.21 8.67 19.53
C PRO A 206 1.78 8.06 18.23
N TRP A 207 1.04 8.16 17.14
CA TRP A 207 1.51 7.73 15.81
C TRP A 207 2.74 8.52 15.37
N LEU A 208 2.76 9.85 15.53
CA LEU A 208 3.89 10.70 15.17
C LEU A 208 5.15 10.36 15.97
N GLU A 209 5.01 10.09 17.28
CA GLU A 209 6.14 9.67 18.10
C GLU A 209 6.78 8.37 17.62
N VAL A 210 5.98 7.42 17.15
CA VAL A 210 6.48 6.18 16.54
C VAL A 210 7.09 6.44 15.16
N VAL A 211 6.47 7.28 14.34
CA VAL A 211 7.03 7.69 13.04
C VAL A 211 8.41 8.32 13.20
N LYS A 212 8.61 9.17 14.22
CA LYS A 212 9.92 9.75 14.54
C LYS A 212 10.95 8.67 14.90
N GLN A 213 10.56 7.63 15.64
CA GLN A 213 11.45 6.52 15.99
C GLN A 213 11.79 5.66 14.76
N ILE A 214 10.84 5.43 13.85
CA ILE A 214 11.08 4.71 12.59
C ILE A 214 12.01 5.53 11.68
N ASN A 215 11.89 6.86 11.72
CA ASN A 215 12.62 7.82 10.91
C ASN A 215 12.59 7.47 9.40
N PRO A 216 11.39 7.37 8.78
CA PRO A 216 11.26 7.06 7.37
C PRO A 216 11.77 8.21 6.51
N ARG A 217 12.17 7.93 5.27
CA ARG A 217 12.58 9.01 4.34
C ARG A 217 11.43 9.92 3.91
N GLN A 218 10.20 9.47 4.07
CA GLN A 218 8.99 10.22 3.75
C GLN A 218 7.77 9.61 4.43
N VAL A 219 6.76 10.43 4.70
CA VAL A 219 5.40 10.02 5.07
C VAL A 219 4.44 10.45 3.97
N MET A 220 3.63 9.51 3.46
CA MET A 220 2.54 9.76 2.55
C MET A 220 1.21 9.71 3.30
N ILE A 221 0.57 10.85 3.43
CA ILE A 221 -0.73 11.02 4.09
C ILE A 221 -1.82 11.05 3.02
N TYR A 222 -2.90 10.32 3.22
CA TYR A 222 -4.03 10.33 2.30
C TYR A 222 -5.35 10.10 3.04
N THR A 223 -6.45 10.31 2.34
CA THR A 223 -7.79 10.02 2.82
C THR A 223 -8.55 9.17 1.81
N ILE A 224 -9.75 8.74 2.17
CA ILE A 224 -10.67 8.00 1.29
C ILE A 224 -10.83 8.78 -0.02
N ASP A 225 -10.78 8.10 -1.15
CA ASP A 225 -10.99 8.70 -2.47
C ASP A 225 -12.20 8.13 -3.19
N ARG A 226 -12.50 6.85 -2.97
CA ARG A 226 -13.55 6.09 -3.64
C ARG A 226 -14.53 5.51 -2.65
N GLU A 227 -15.56 4.88 -3.16
CA GLU A 227 -16.49 4.12 -2.32
C GLU A 227 -15.78 3.04 -1.53
N THR A 228 -16.20 2.87 -0.30
CA THR A 228 -15.65 1.92 0.68
C THR A 228 -16.70 0.88 1.05
N PRO A 229 -16.30 -0.31 1.52
CA PRO A 229 -17.25 -1.33 1.99
C PRO A 229 -18.16 -0.80 3.11
N ASP A 230 -17.58 -0.06 4.05
CA ASP A 230 -18.32 0.63 5.10
C ASP A 230 -18.73 2.02 4.60
N GLN A 231 -20.03 2.23 4.43
CA GLN A 231 -20.58 3.41 3.75
C GLN A 231 -20.67 4.66 4.65
N LYS A 232 -20.45 4.53 5.95
CA LYS A 232 -20.50 5.65 6.91
C LYS A 232 -19.15 6.35 7.08
N LEU A 233 -18.12 5.87 6.40
CA LEU A 233 -16.82 6.50 6.41
C LEU A 233 -16.84 7.82 5.63
N LYS A 234 -16.04 8.78 6.10
CA LYS A 234 -15.93 10.12 5.51
C LYS A 234 -14.48 10.50 5.29
N LYS A 235 -14.23 11.32 4.29
CA LYS A 235 -12.90 11.91 4.07
C LYS A 235 -12.49 12.75 5.27
N ALA A 236 -11.20 12.71 5.62
CA ALA A 236 -10.58 13.79 6.38
C ALA A 236 -10.56 15.06 5.54
N THR A 237 -10.68 16.22 6.18
CA THR A 237 -10.64 17.49 5.46
C THR A 237 -9.21 17.83 5.02
N LYS A 238 -9.10 18.74 4.06
CA LYS A 238 -7.79 19.24 3.62
C LYS A 238 -7.02 19.86 4.77
N GLU A 239 -7.68 20.65 5.60
CA GLU A 239 -7.09 21.34 6.75
C GLU A 239 -6.55 20.35 7.79
N GLU A 240 -7.28 19.25 8.05
CA GLU A 240 -6.83 18.17 8.94
C GLU A 240 -5.58 17.49 8.39
N LEU A 241 -5.57 17.14 7.09
CA LEU A 241 -4.41 16.51 6.47
C LEU A 241 -3.20 17.45 6.41
N ASP A 242 -3.41 18.73 6.08
CA ASP A 242 -2.35 19.73 6.06
C ASP A 242 -1.76 19.97 7.47
N ARG A 243 -2.60 19.95 8.51
CA ARG A 243 -2.16 20.01 9.91
C ARG A 243 -1.24 18.84 10.25
N ILE A 244 -1.67 17.62 9.92
CA ILE A 244 -0.90 16.40 10.20
C ILE A 244 0.42 16.40 9.40
N ALA A 245 0.38 16.79 8.13
CA ALA A 245 1.57 16.91 7.29
C ALA A 245 2.59 17.90 7.91
N ARG A 246 2.13 19.06 8.38
CA ARG A 246 3.00 20.03 9.07
C ARG A 246 3.64 19.46 10.32
N LEU A 247 2.90 18.72 11.15
CA LEU A 247 3.48 18.07 12.34
C LEU A 247 4.61 17.09 11.98
N VAL A 248 4.45 16.35 10.89
CA VAL A 248 5.49 15.45 10.36
C VAL A 248 6.71 16.25 9.86
N GLU A 249 6.48 17.35 9.14
CA GLU A 249 7.55 18.24 8.63
C GLU A 249 8.28 18.96 9.76
N GLU A 250 7.59 19.42 10.79
CA GLU A 250 8.18 20.00 12.01
C GLU A 250 9.05 18.98 12.77
N ALA A 251 8.74 17.69 12.65
CA ALA A 251 9.59 16.60 13.15
C ALA A 251 10.82 16.31 12.26
N GLY A 252 11.03 17.07 11.19
CA GLY A 252 12.16 16.91 10.26
C GLY A 252 11.99 15.80 9.21
N ILE A 253 10.79 15.28 9.05
CA ILE A 253 10.49 14.18 8.10
C ILE A 253 9.68 14.74 6.92
N LYS A 254 10.08 14.42 5.70
CA LYS A 254 9.33 14.83 4.51
C LYS A 254 7.90 14.27 4.53
N ALA A 255 6.90 15.12 4.31
CA ALA A 255 5.50 14.70 4.20
C ALA A 255 4.91 15.05 2.82
N SER A 256 3.90 14.32 2.42
CA SER A 256 3.02 14.67 1.30
C SER A 256 1.59 14.28 1.62
N ALA A 257 0.63 15.16 1.35
CA ALA A 257 -0.79 14.91 1.53
C ALA A 257 -1.49 14.73 0.18
N SER A 258 -2.46 13.81 0.12
CA SER A 258 -3.33 13.57 -1.05
C SER A 258 -4.79 13.58 -0.59
N TYR A 259 -5.62 14.41 -1.26
CA TYR A 259 -7.00 14.73 -0.87
C TYR A 259 -8.04 14.01 -1.72
#